data_c61d63cf35710a61a4d453986f4b1d72
#
_entry.id   c61d63cf35710a61a4d453986f4b1d72
#
_cell.length_a   1.000
_cell.length_b   1.000
_cell.length_c   1.000
_cell.angle_alpha   90.00
_cell.angle_beta   90.00
_cell.angle_gamma   90.00
#
_symmetry.space_group_name_H-M   'P 1'
#
loop_
_entity.id
_entity.type
_entity.pdbx_description
1 polymer ?
#
loop_
_entity_poly.entity_id
_entity_poly.type
_entity_poly.pdbx_seq_one_letter_code
_entity_poly.pdbx_strand_id
1 'polypeptide(L)'
;LLREDTAQAALGVKGRIRIAMEQRLQAATQDGSLRAVVIRAGDFFGSGTGSWLDQAIAKDLARGRVTWPGPLDTATPWAYLPDLARTFVKVAQQRSRLDAFARLHFAGHTVTGQQWVDALASLAWEQGWLPQGGALRVSTMPWPLLRVAGLFVPTLAALAEMRYLWRTPHQLDNRALCALIGEEPRTAFDDAVRQALQDLALVSAPPLAATAAV
;
A
#
# COMPACT_ATOMS: atom_id res chain seq x y z
N LEU A 1 9.91 1.02 -13.60
CA LEU A 1 9.06 2.20 -13.51
C LEU A 1 7.82 2.01 -14.39
N LEU A 2 6.63 2.04 -13.81
CA LEU A 2 5.34 1.94 -14.50
C LEU A 2 4.78 3.34 -14.74
N ARG A 3 4.34 3.59 -15.96
CA ARG A 3 3.69 4.83 -16.38
C ARG A 3 2.22 4.58 -16.71
N GLU A 4 1.43 5.63 -16.84
CA GLU A 4 0.01 5.55 -17.14
C GLU A 4 -0.28 4.86 -18.48
N ASP A 5 0.66 4.96 -19.43
CA ASP A 5 0.63 4.34 -20.76
C ASP A 5 1.26 2.95 -20.82
N THR A 6 1.87 2.47 -19.72
CA THR A 6 2.44 1.11 -19.66
C THR A 6 1.35 0.09 -19.96
N ALA A 7 1.63 -0.81 -20.92
CA ALA A 7 0.70 -1.84 -21.34
C ALA A 7 0.25 -2.72 -20.15
N GLN A 8 -1.07 -2.87 -20.02
CA GLN A 8 -1.66 -3.68 -18.97
C GLN A 8 -1.63 -5.16 -19.37
N ALA A 9 -0.76 -5.94 -18.73
CA ALA A 9 -0.64 -7.39 -18.92
C ALA A 9 -1.13 -8.12 -17.66
N ALA A 10 -2.42 -8.39 -17.58
CA ALA A 10 -3.00 -9.06 -16.42
C ALA A 10 -2.69 -10.56 -16.44
N LEU A 11 -1.95 -11.05 -15.45
CA LEU A 11 -1.66 -12.46 -15.23
C LEU A 11 -2.82 -13.19 -14.54
N GLY A 12 -3.61 -12.48 -13.74
CA GLY A 12 -4.65 -13.06 -12.91
C GLY A 12 -6.05 -12.48 -13.14
N VAL A 13 -7.05 -13.13 -12.52
CA VAL A 13 -8.47 -12.74 -12.61
C VAL A 13 -8.69 -11.32 -12.10
N LYS A 14 -8.11 -10.96 -10.95
CA LYS A 14 -8.24 -9.62 -10.36
C LYS A 14 -7.70 -8.54 -11.29
N GLY A 15 -6.54 -8.78 -11.93
CA GLY A 15 -5.96 -7.85 -12.90
C GLY A 15 -6.86 -7.65 -14.11
N ARG A 16 -7.44 -8.72 -14.68
CA ARG A 16 -8.38 -8.62 -15.79
C ARG A 16 -9.64 -7.83 -15.42
N ILE A 17 -10.18 -8.02 -14.22
CA ILE A 17 -11.32 -7.25 -13.72
C ILE A 17 -10.97 -5.76 -13.63
N ARG A 18 -9.79 -5.42 -13.13
CA ARG A 18 -9.33 -4.01 -13.06
C ARG A 18 -9.21 -3.39 -14.43
N ILE A 19 -8.64 -4.09 -15.41
CA ILE A 19 -8.55 -3.63 -16.80
C ILE A 19 -9.95 -3.39 -17.37
N ALA A 20 -10.84 -4.37 -17.24
CA ALA A 20 -12.21 -4.25 -17.74
C ALA A 20 -12.97 -3.09 -17.08
N MET A 21 -12.76 -2.86 -15.78
CA MET A 21 -13.35 -1.73 -15.06
C MET A 21 -12.87 -0.38 -15.63
N GLU A 22 -11.56 -0.22 -15.83
CA GLU A 22 -11.01 1.02 -16.42
C GLU A 22 -11.53 1.25 -17.85
N GLN A 23 -11.60 0.20 -18.67
CA GLN A 23 -12.15 0.28 -20.02
C GLN A 23 -13.63 0.72 -20.02
N ARG A 24 -14.43 0.18 -19.07
CA ARG A 24 -15.85 0.57 -18.93
C ARG A 24 -15.98 2.03 -18.48
N LEU A 25 -15.15 2.48 -17.55
CA LEU A 25 -15.12 3.89 -17.13
C LEU A 25 -14.74 4.79 -18.29
N GLN A 26 -13.72 4.43 -19.05
CA GLN A 26 -13.30 5.19 -20.23
C GLN A 26 -14.40 5.25 -21.29
N ALA A 27 -15.05 4.13 -21.58
CA ALA A 27 -16.17 4.09 -22.54
C ALA A 27 -17.34 4.98 -22.09
N ALA A 28 -17.65 5.01 -20.79
CA ALA A 28 -18.72 5.83 -20.23
C ALA A 28 -18.44 7.34 -20.30
N THR A 29 -17.20 7.75 -20.60
CA THR A 29 -16.87 9.19 -20.77
C THR A 29 -16.98 9.68 -22.22
N GLN A 30 -17.23 8.78 -23.19
CA GLN A 30 -17.18 9.12 -24.61
C GLN A 30 -18.30 10.06 -25.07
N ASP A 31 -19.47 10.00 -24.44
CA ASP A 31 -20.63 10.85 -24.77
C ASP A 31 -20.59 12.21 -24.05
N GLY A 32 -19.59 12.45 -23.19
CA GLY A 32 -19.42 13.68 -22.41
C GLY A 32 -20.35 13.82 -21.21
N SER A 33 -21.21 12.84 -20.93
CA SER A 33 -22.13 12.86 -19.78
C SER A 33 -21.41 12.60 -18.43
N LEU A 34 -20.27 11.93 -18.48
CA LEU A 34 -19.49 11.54 -17.33
C LEU A 34 -18.02 11.93 -17.49
N ARG A 35 -17.40 12.29 -16.40
CA ARG A 35 -15.92 12.43 -16.29
C ARG A 35 -15.40 11.46 -15.26
N ALA A 36 -14.33 10.75 -15.59
CA ALA A 36 -13.75 9.74 -14.70
C ALA A 36 -12.24 9.94 -14.54
N VAL A 37 -11.77 9.81 -13.31
CA VAL A 37 -10.34 9.80 -12.99
C VAL A 37 -10.02 8.51 -12.26
N VAL A 38 -9.05 7.77 -12.75
CA VAL A 38 -8.51 6.58 -12.10
C VAL A 38 -7.16 6.92 -11.49
N ILE A 39 -7.03 6.81 -10.17
CA ILE A 39 -5.74 6.94 -9.49
C ILE A 39 -5.27 5.52 -9.17
N ARG A 40 -4.20 5.07 -9.84
CA ARG A 40 -3.56 3.79 -9.57
C ARG A 40 -2.53 3.98 -8.47
N ALA A 41 -2.50 3.07 -7.51
CA ALA A 41 -1.59 3.08 -6.38
C ALA A 41 -1.08 1.67 -6.08
N GLY A 42 -0.04 1.58 -5.27
CA GLY A 42 0.49 0.31 -4.76
C GLY A 42 -0.41 -0.33 -3.69
N ASP A 43 0.14 -1.25 -2.91
CA ASP A 43 -0.57 -1.88 -1.80
C ASP A 43 -0.95 -0.86 -0.72
N PHE A 44 -2.13 -1.00 -0.14
CA PHE A 44 -2.66 -0.03 0.83
C PHE A 44 -2.26 -0.37 2.25
N PHE A 45 -2.00 0.67 3.06
CA PHE A 45 -1.83 0.56 4.50
C PHE A 45 -2.30 1.84 5.21
N GLY A 46 -2.57 1.72 6.51
CA GLY A 46 -3.12 2.80 7.34
C GLY A 46 -4.65 2.87 7.30
N SER A 47 -5.22 3.63 8.24
CA SER A 47 -6.66 3.87 8.38
C SER A 47 -7.51 2.61 8.59
N GLY A 48 -7.08 1.71 9.46
CA GLY A 48 -7.87 0.56 9.91
C GLY A 48 -7.41 -0.78 9.35
N THR A 49 -8.30 -1.76 9.45
CA THR A 49 -8.05 -3.17 9.14
C THR A 49 -8.32 -3.53 7.69
N GLY A 50 -7.83 -4.68 7.24
CA GLY A 50 -8.11 -5.26 5.92
C GLY A 50 -6.95 -5.13 4.92
N SER A 51 -5.79 -4.68 5.37
CA SER A 51 -4.56 -4.57 4.58
C SER A 51 -3.61 -5.75 4.81
N TRP A 52 -2.57 -5.84 4.01
CA TRP A 52 -1.47 -6.78 4.26
C TRP A 52 -0.79 -6.53 5.61
N LEU A 53 -0.74 -5.26 6.06
CA LEU A 53 -0.08 -4.89 7.29
C LEU A 53 -0.71 -5.59 8.51
N ASP A 54 -2.01 -5.49 8.67
CA ASP A 54 -2.73 -6.06 9.82
C ASP A 54 -3.03 -7.55 9.64
N GLN A 55 -3.37 -8.00 8.42
CA GLN A 55 -3.80 -9.38 8.17
C GLN A 55 -2.64 -10.38 8.18
N ALA A 56 -1.42 -9.94 7.85
CA ALA A 56 -0.28 -10.83 7.71
C ALA A 56 1.01 -10.28 8.35
N ILE A 57 1.44 -9.07 7.98
CA ILE A 57 2.79 -8.59 8.26
C ILE A 57 2.98 -8.32 9.77
N ALA A 58 2.14 -7.49 10.37
CA ALA A 58 2.25 -7.05 11.76
C ALA A 58 1.38 -7.85 12.75
N LYS A 59 0.68 -8.88 12.29
CA LYS A 59 -0.25 -9.67 13.11
C LYS A 59 0.33 -10.19 14.43
N ASP A 60 1.59 -10.61 14.41
CA ASP A 60 2.30 -11.14 15.59
C ASP A 60 3.44 -10.23 16.03
N LEU A 61 3.39 -8.93 15.72
CA LEU A 61 4.46 -7.97 16.01
C LEU A 61 4.75 -7.87 17.51
N ALA A 62 3.73 -7.84 18.36
CA ALA A 62 3.89 -7.83 19.82
C ALA A 62 4.57 -9.09 20.39
N ARG A 63 4.68 -10.16 19.57
CA ARG A 63 5.43 -11.38 19.90
C ARG A 63 6.83 -11.39 19.27
N GLY A 64 7.28 -10.27 18.75
CA GLY A 64 8.58 -10.15 18.05
C GLY A 64 8.64 -10.89 16.72
N ARG A 65 7.50 -11.06 16.01
CA ARG A 65 7.42 -11.81 14.75
C ARG A 65 6.78 -10.99 13.64
N VAL A 66 7.33 -11.14 12.45
CA VAL A 66 6.80 -10.56 11.20
C VAL A 66 6.69 -11.67 10.15
N THR A 67 5.60 -11.69 9.40
CA THR A 67 5.46 -12.57 8.24
C THR A 67 5.56 -11.73 6.97
N TRP A 68 6.59 -11.97 6.15
CA TRP A 68 6.81 -11.22 4.92
C TRP A 68 6.47 -12.04 3.68
N PRO A 69 5.66 -11.52 2.74
CA PRO A 69 5.16 -12.30 1.60
C PRO A 69 6.15 -12.54 0.48
N GLY A 70 7.24 -11.78 0.40
CA GLY A 70 8.22 -11.84 -0.69
C GLY A 70 9.68 -11.86 -0.24
N PRO A 71 10.64 -11.68 -1.15
CA PRO A 71 12.02 -11.39 -0.80
C PRO A 71 12.13 -10.04 -0.10
N LEU A 72 13.05 -9.93 0.88
CA LEU A 72 13.21 -8.70 1.66
C LEU A 72 13.88 -7.57 0.87
N ASP A 73 14.59 -7.88 -0.19
CA ASP A 73 15.30 -6.95 -1.06
C ASP A 73 14.44 -6.39 -2.22
N THR A 74 13.25 -6.93 -2.40
CA THR A 74 12.34 -6.51 -3.48
C THR A 74 11.58 -5.24 -3.08
N ALA A 75 11.80 -4.16 -3.83
CA ALA A 75 11.09 -2.90 -3.63
C ALA A 75 9.73 -2.89 -4.35
N THR A 76 8.68 -2.56 -3.62
CA THR A 76 7.31 -2.45 -4.14
C THR A 76 6.65 -1.15 -3.66
N PRO A 77 5.69 -0.58 -4.42
CA PRO A 77 5.01 0.65 -4.03
C PRO A 77 3.91 0.38 -3.00
N TRP A 78 3.84 1.24 -2.01
CA TRP A 78 2.85 1.23 -0.94
C TRP A 78 2.16 2.58 -0.83
N ALA A 79 0.85 2.57 -0.72
CA ALA A 79 0.04 3.76 -0.58
C ALA A 79 -0.46 3.90 0.86
N TYR A 80 0.04 4.90 1.56
CA TYR A 80 -0.52 5.32 2.84
C TYR A 80 -1.88 5.97 2.60
N LEU A 81 -2.96 5.36 3.10
CA LEU A 81 -4.33 5.74 2.78
C LEU A 81 -4.67 7.21 3.10
N PRO A 82 -4.21 7.82 4.21
CA PRO A 82 -4.44 9.24 4.45
C PRO A 82 -3.80 10.16 3.39
N ASP A 83 -2.61 9.81 2.87
CA ASP A 83 -1.95 10.57 1.79
C ASP A 83 -2.71 10.41 0.48
N LEU A 84 -3.13 9.21 0.17
CA LEU A 84 -3.95 8.91 -1.00
C LEU A 84 -5.29 9.66 -0.92
N ALA A 85 -5.94 9.71 0.25
CA ALA A 85 -7.17 10.48 0.45
C ALA A 85 -6.96 11.98 0.19
N ARG A 86 -5.87 12.57 0.71
CA ARG A 86 -5.51 13.96 0.41
C ARG A 86 -5.27 14.17 -1.08
N THR A 87 -4.68 13.19 -1.75
CA THR A 87 -4.46 13.22 -3.21
C THR A 87 -5.79 13.25 -3.97
N PHE A 88 -6.77 12.44 -3.59
CA PHE A 88 -8.10 12.48 -4.20
C PHE A 88 -8.75 13.86 -4.09
N VAL A 89 -8.65 14.51 -2.93
CA VAL A 89 -9.18 15.85 -2.72
C VAL A 89 -8.47 16.86 -3.64
N LYS A 90 -7.14 16.86 -3.69
CA LYS A 90 -6.37 17.76 -4.57
C LYS A 90 -6.71 17.55 -6.05
N VAL A 91 -6.83 16.30 -6.50
CA VAL A 91 -7.22 15.97 -7.88
C VAL A 91 -8.65 16.46 -8.18
N ALA A 92 -9.59 16.26 -7.26
CA ALA A 92 -10.96 16.74 -7.41
C ALA A 92 -11.03 18.28 -7.53
N GLN A 93 -10.18 19.00 -6.81
CA GLN A 93 -10.07 20.48 -6.92
C GLN A 93 -9.56 20.92 -8.30
N GLN A 94 -8.78 20.11 -8.98
CA GLN A 94 -8.24 20.37 -10.32
C GLN A 94 -9.07 19.75 -11.46
N ARG A 95 -10.28 19.31 -11.18
CA ARG A 95 -11.14 18.58 -12.14
C ARG A 95 -11.36 19.30 -13.49
N SER A 96 -11.35 20.64 -13.50
CA SER A 96 -11.52 21.42 -14.73
C SER A 96 -10.33 21.33 -15.69
N ARG A 97 -9.16 20.93 -15.19
CA ARG A 97 -7.91 20.78 -15.95
C ARG A 97 -7.73 19.36 -16.52
N LEU A 98 -8.61 18.44 -16.16
CA LEU A 98 -8.51 17.04 -16.58
C LEU A 98 -9.35 16.81 -17.83
N ASP A 99 -8.93 15.85 -18.66
CA ASP A 99 -9.72 15.30 -19.74
C ASP A 99 -10.96 14.55 -19.20
N ALA A 100 -11.90 14.21 -20.09
CA ALA A 100 -13.08 13.44 -19.72
C ALA A 100 -12.72 12.10 -19.04
N PHE A 101 -11.63 11.48 -19.47
CA PHE A 101 -11.03 10.31 -18.82
C PHE A 101 -9.54 10.54 -18.56
N ALA A 102 -9.12 10.42 -17.31
CA ALA A 102 -7.72 10.54 -16.93
C ALA A 102 -7.25 9.35 -16.07
N ARG A 103 -6.01 8.93 -16.28
CA ARG A 103 -5.28 8.00 -15.44
C ARG A 103 -4.14 8.74 -14.77
N LEU A 104 -3.97 8.53 -13.49
CA LEU A 104 -2.90 9.11 -12.69
C LEU A 104 -2.29 8.03 -11.83
N HIS A 105 -0.99 8.13 -11.55
CA HIS A 105 -0.32 7.25 -10.61
C HIS A 105 0.00 8.00 -9.31
N PHE A 106 -0.32 7.37 -8.19
CA PHE A 106 0.14 7.74 -6.87
C PHE A 106 1.35 6.89 -6.53
N ALA A 107 2.53 7.49 -6.45
CA ALA A 107 3.78 6.76 -6.22
C ALA A 107 3.89 6.22 -4.80
N GLY A 108 3.44 6.98 -3.82
CA GLY A 108 3.53 6.60 -2.41
C GLY A 108 4.95 6.28 -1.97
N HIS A 109 5.12 5.18 -1.25
CA HIS A 109 6.39 4.70 -0.74
C HIS A 109 6.86 3.48 -1.52
N THR A 110 7.89 3.62 -2.35
CA THR A 110 8.56 2.46 -2.95
C THR A 110 9.64 1.99 -2.00
N VAL A 111 9.37 0.93 -1.25
CA VAL A 111 10.22 0.41 -0.18
C VAL A 111 10.40 -1.09 -0.27
N THR A 112 11.52 -1.58 0.25
CA THR A 112 11.84 -3.00 0.34
C THR A 112 11.19 -3.64 1.56
N GLY A 113 11.11 -4.98 1.56
CA GLY A 113 10.69 -5.72 2.74
C GLY A 113 11.60 -5.47 3.94
N GLN A 114 12.91 -5.27 3.71
CA GLN A 114 13.85 -4.95 4.78
C GLN A 114 13.51 -3.61 5.44
N GLN A 115 13.21 -2.56 4.65
CA GLN A 115 12.79 -1.27 5.20
C GLN A 115 11.51 -1.36 6.04
N TRP A 116 10.56 -2.21 5.64
CA TRP A 116 9.40 -2.51 6.46
C TRP A 116 9.77 -3.19 7.79
N VAL A 117 10.64 -4.21 7.73
CA VAL A 117 11.11 -4.92 8.93
C VAL A 117 11.84 -3.97 9.87
N ASP A 118 12.67 -3.07 9.36
CA ASP A 118 13.43 -2.10 10.15
C ASP A 118 12.49 -1.09 10.84
N ALA A 119 11.51 -0.55 10.13
CA ALA A 119 10.50 0.35 10.71
C ALA A 119 9.67 -0.34 11.80
N LEU A 120 9.23 -1.58 11.56
CA LEU A 120 8.49 -2.37 12.54
C LEU A 120 9.35 -2.76 13.75
N ALA A 121 10.65 -3.04 13.55
CA ALA A 121 11.59 -3.35 14.63
C ALA A 121 11.80 -2.15 15.55
N SER A 122 11.95 -0.95 14.98
CA SER A 122 12.08 0.29 15.74
C SER A 122 10.87 0.50 16.67
N LEU A 123 9.66 0.30 16.13
CA LEU A 123 8.44 0.42 16.91
C LEU A 123 8.30 -0.68 17.97
N ALA A 124 8.67 -1.93 17.63
CA ALA A 124 8.65 -3.03 18.59
C ALA A 124 9.64 -2.81 19.75
N TRP A 125 10.76 -2.18 19.49
CA TRP A 125 11.72 -1.77 20.51
C TRP A 125 11.13 -0.69 21.43
N GLU A 126 10.56 0.35 20.88
CA GLU A 126 9.94 1.43 21.64
C GLU A 126 8.82 0.92 22.57
N GLN A 127 8.09 -0.10 22.14
CA GLN A 127 7.03 -0.75 22.94
C GLN A 127 7.57 -1.78 23.94
N GLY A 128 8.88 -2.06 23.98
CA GLY A 128 9.47 -3.07 24.85
C GLY A 128 9.15 -4.52 24.48
N TRP A 129 8.69 -4.78 23.25
CA TRP A 129 8.38 -6.13 22.78
C TRP A 129 9.62 -6.92 22.33
N LEU A 130 10.72 -6.22 22.09
CA LEU A 130 12.01 -6.83 21.80
C LEU A 130 12.99 -6.60 22.96
N PRO A 131 13.78 -7.62 23.35
CA PRO A 131 14.87 -7.42 24.30
C PRO A 131 15.94 -6.50 23.68
N GLN A 132 16.75 -5.88 24.53
CA GLN A 132 17.83 -5.00 24.08
C GLN A 132 18.77 -5.74 23.12
N GLY A 133 18.98 -5.21 21.91
CA GLY A 133 19.75 -5.88 20.84
C GLY A 133 19.01 -7.03 20.14
N GLY A 134 17.75 -7.28 20.47
CA GLY A 134 16.92 -8.29 19.81
C GLY A 134 16.44 -7.85 18.42
N ALA A 135 16.27 -8.81 17.52
CA ALA A 135 15.74 -8.60 16.19
C ALA A 135 14.36 -9.28 16.03
N LEU A 136 13.54 -8.75 15.13
CA LEU A 136 12.30 -9.41 14.74
C LEU A 136 12.59 -10.75 14.05
N ARG A 137 11.81 -11.77 14.39
CA ARG A 137 11.83 -13.04 13.67
C ARG A 137 10.98 -12.89 12.41
N VAL A 138 11.66 -12.83 11.27
CA VAL A 138 11.00 -12.74 9.96
C VAL A 138 10.73 -14.14 9.44
N SER A 139 9.46 -14.47 9.20
CA SER A 139 9.02 -15.70 8.55
C SER A 139 8.49 -15.40 7.15
N THR A 140 8.63 -16.35 6.25
CA THR A 140 8.07 -16.23 4.90
C THR A 140 6.61 -16.71 4.87
N MET A 141 5.80 -16.09 4.01
CA MET A 141 4.44 -16.56 3.76
C MET A 141 4.46 -18.00 3.22
N PRO A 142 3.66 -18.94 3.77
CA PRO A 142 3.65 -20.34 3.34
C PRO A 142 2.89 -20.54 2.03
N TRP A 143 3.40 -19.99 0.94
CA TRP A 143 2.77 -20.01 -0.38
C TRP A 143 2.39 -21.40 -0.89
N PRO A 144 3.20 -22.47 -0.70
CA PRO A 144 2.79 -23.82 -1.10
C PRO A 144 1.53 -24.28 -0.37
N LEU A 145 1.43 -24.03 0.93
CA LEU A 145 0.26 -24.37 1.73
C LEU A 145 -0.98 -23.59 1.28
N LEU A 146 -0.82 -22.28 1.02
CA LEU A 146 -1.91 -21.44 0.51
C LEU A 146 -2.41 -21.92 -0.86
N ARG A 147 -1.53 -22.41 -1.73
CA ARG A 147 -1.93 -22.98 -3.02
C ARG A 147 -2.73 -24.27 -2.87
N VAL A 148 -2.32 -25.18 -1.98
CA VAL A 148 -3.04 -26.42 -1.72
C VAL A 148 -4.40 -26.10 -1.06
N ALA A 149 -4.44 -25.27 -0.05
CA ALA A 149 -5.68 -24.85 0.60
C ALA A 149 -6.61 -24.08 -0.36
N GLY A 150 -6.04 -23.38 -1.34
CA GLY A 150 -6.79 -22.69 -2.40
C GLY A 150 -7.61 -23.60 -3.30
N LEU A 151 -7.31 -24.90 -3.34
CA LEU A 151 -8.16 -25.88 -4.06
C LEU A 151 -9.55 -26.03 -3.42
N PHE A 152 -9.66 -25.72 -2.13
CA PHE A 152 -10.89 -25.83 -1.35
C PHE A 152 -11.47 -24.48 -0.96
N VAL A 153 -10.64 -23.43 -0.91
CA VAL A 153 -11.02 -22.09 -0.45
C VAL A 153 -10.66 -21.04 -1.52
N PRO A 154 -11.64 -20.55 -2.31
CA PRO A 154 -11.39 -19.62 -3.43
C PRO A 154 -10.59 -18.36 -3.04
N THR A 155 -10.79 -17.84 -1.82
CA THR A 155 -10.05 -16.68 -1.32
C THR A 155 -8.55 -16.93 -1.21
N LEU A 156 -8.16 -18.15 -0.78
CA LEU A 156 -6.74 -18.53 -0.67
C LEU A 156 -6.12 -18.74 -2.05
N ALA A 157 -6.89 -19.26 -3.02
CA ALA A 157 -6.44 -19.34 -4.41
C ALA A 157 -6.16 -17.94 -4.97
N ALA A 158 -7.08 -17.01 -4.79
CA ALA A 158 -6.93 -15.62 -5.21
C ALA A 158 -5.74 -14.91 -4.51
N LEU A 159 -5.45 -15.27 -3.26
CA LEU A 159 -4.30 -14.77 -2.53
C LEU A 159 -3.00 -15.32 -3.12
N ALA A 160 -2.94 -16.63 -3.36
CA ALA A 160 -1.77 -17.29 -3.95
C ALA A 160 -1.44 -16.76 -5.36
N GLU A 161 -2.46 -16.37 -6.14
CA GLU A 161 -2.29 -15.75 -7.45
C GLU A 161 -1.54 -14.41 -7.37
N MET A 162 -1.65 -13.68 -6.26
CA MET A 162 -0.99 -12.37 -6.06
C MET A 162 0.50 -12.46 -5.72
N ARG A 163 1.04 -13.67 -5.51
CA ARG A 163 2.45 -13.87 -5.11
C ARG A 163 3.45 -13.17 -6.03
N TYR A 164 3.17 -13.04 -7.34
CA TYR A 164 4.08 -12.43 -8.29
C TYR A 164 4.35 -10.95 -7.99
N LEU A 165 3.39 -10.22 -7.43
CA LEU A 165 3.54 -8.80 -7.05
C LEU A 165 4.67 -8.59 -6.04
N TRP A 166 4.87 -9.56 -5.14
CA TRP A 166 5.90 -9.52 -4.10
C TRP A 166 7.29 -9.90 -4.59
N ARG A 167 7.41 -10.39 -5.83
CA ARG A 167 8.67 -10.88 -6.41
C ARG A 167 9.16 -10.02 -7.57
N THR A 168 8.38 -9.10 -8.00
CA THR A 168 8.71 -8.22 -9.13
C THR A 168 8.90 -6.81 -8.62
N PRO A 169 10.15 -6.30 -8.58
CA PRO A 169 10.40 -4.93 -8.16
C PRO A 169 9.74 -3.96 -9.14
N HIS A 170 8.98 -3.03 -8.62
CA HIS A 170 8.32 -2.02 -9.43
C HIS A 170 8.04 -0.74 -8.64
N GLN A 171 7.83 0.35 -9.36
CA GLN A 171 7.46 1.65 -8.83
C GLN A 171 6.55 2.37 -9.82
N LEU A 172 5.75 3.29 -9.33
CA LEU A 172 4.82 4.08 -10.12
C LEU A 172 5.41 5.46 -10.42
N ASP A 173 5.32 5.90 -11.67
CA ASP A 173 5.70 7.25 -12.10
C ASP A 173 4.53 8.21 -11.79
N ASN A 174 4.74 9.19 -10.92
CA ASN A 174 3.72 10.15 -10.53
C ASN A 174 3.86 11.52 -11.18
N ARG A 175 4.68 11.66 -12.22
CA ARG A 175 4.93 12.97 -12.84
C ARG A 175 3.66 13.62 -13.37
N ALA A 176 2.74 12.85 -13.95
CA ALA A 176 1.46 13.36 -14.43
C ALA A 176 0.59 13.87 -13.26
N LEU A 177 0.57 13.16 -12.14
CA LEU A 177 -0.10 13.59 -10.91
C LEU A 177 0.51 14.89 -10.38
N CYS A 178 1.85 14.95 -10.23
CA CYS A 178 2.54 16.14 -9.76
C CYS A 178 2.36 17.35 -10.68
N ALA A 179 2.34 17.15 -11.99
CA ALA A 179 2.04 18.23 -12.95
C ALA A 179 0.63 18.82 -12.76
N LEU A 180 -0.31 18.02 -12.28
CA LEU A 180 -1.68 18.44 -12.02
C LEU A 180 -1.85 19.13 -10.68
N ILE A 181 -1.32 18.55 -9.59
CA ILE A 181 -1.59 18.99 -8.21
C ILE A 181 -0.41 19.66 -7.50
N GLY A 182 0.73 19.82 -8.19
CA GLY A 182 1.99 20.34 -7.66
C GLY A 182 2.81 19.25 -7.00
N GLU A 183 2.51 18.91 -5.76
CA GLU A 183 3.24 17.90 -4.99
C GLU A 183 2.30 16.82 -4.49
N GLU A 184 2.75 15.57 -4.63
CA GLU A 184 2.05 14.42 -4.07
C GLU A 184 2.12 14.45 -2.54
N PRO A 185 0.99 14.41 -1.82
CA PRO A 185 0.99 14.31 -0.36
C PRO A 185 1.76 13.07 0.08
N ARG A 186 2.74 13.27 0.97
CA ARG A 186 3.61 12.20 1.43
C ARG A 186 4.02 12.39 2.89
N THR A 187 3.50 11.58 3.77
CA THR A 187 3.97 11.43 5.15
C THR A 187 5.30 10.65 5.13
N ALA A 188 6.26 10.97 6.00
CA ALA A 188 7.49 10.17 6.11
C ALA A 188 7.15 8.70 6.40
N PHE A 189 7.91 7.75 5.83
CA PHE A 189 7.55 6.33 5.87
C PHE A 189 7.38 5.79 7.30
N ASP A 190 8.35 6.10 8.17
CA ASP A 190 8.34 5.64 9.57
C ASP A 190 7.15 6.23 10.36
N ASP A 191 6.81 7.50 10.09
CA ASP A 191 5.64 8.15 10.70
C ASP A 191 4.33 7.53 10.19
N ALA A 192 4.25 7.22 8.89
CA ALA A 192 3.10 6.56 8.30
C ALA A 192 2.89 5.15 8.87
N VAL A 193 3.99 4.38 9.06
CA VAL A 193 3.94 3.05 9.69
C VAL A 193 3.51 3.16 11.15
N ARG A 194 4.08 4.10 11.90
CA ARG A 194 3.70 4.37 13.30
C ARG A 194 2.21 4.68 13.42
N GLN A 195 1.71 5.63 12.63
CA GLN A 195 0.31 6.01 12.66
C GLN A 195 -0.59 4.84 12.27
N ALA A 196 -0.22 4.07 11.25
CA ALA A 196 -0.98 2.89 10.83
C ALA A 196 -1.10 1.85 11.96
N LEU A 197 -0.05 1.61 12.74
CA LEU A 197 -0.09 0.70 13.88
C LEU A 197 -0.87 1.28 15.07
N GLN A 198 -0.88 2.60 15.26
CA GLN A 198 -1.73 3.28 16.25
C GLN A 198 -3.21 3.15 15.89
N ASP A 199 -3.57 3.37 14.63
CA ASP A 199 -4.94 3.22 14.14
C ASP A 199 -5.46 1.77 14.30
N LEU A 200 -4.55 0.80 14.30
CA LEU A 200 -4.83 -0.62 14.58
C LEU A 200 -4.83 -0.94 16.09
N ALA A 201 -4.58 0.04 16.95
CA ALA A 201 -4.38 -0.14 18.39
C ALA A 201 -3.28 -1.18 18.76
N LEU A 202 -2.32 -1.39 17.86
CA LEU A 202 -1.17 -2.27 18.07
C LEU A 202 -0.05 -1.58 18.85
N VAL A 203 0.10 -0.25 18.73
CA VAL A 203 1.06 0.55 19.47
C VAL A 203 0.35 1.72 20.15
N SER A 204 0.86 2.11 21.32
CA SER A 204 0.33 3.27 22.04
C SER A 204 0.75 4.58 21.37
N ALA A 205 -0.12 5.60 21.43
CA ALA A 205 0.29 6.93 21.09
C ALA A 205 1.41 7.40 22.05
N PRO A 206 2.41 8.18 21.60
CA PRO A 206 3.37 8.76 22.50
C PRO A 206 2.63 9.61 23.54
N PRO A 207 3.07 9.62 24.81
CA PRO A 207 2.47 10.49 25.82
C PRO A 207 2.51 11.92 25.28
N LEU A 208 1.35 12.60 25.31
CA LEU A 208 1.27 14.01 24.98
C LEU A 208 2.40 14.72 25.77
N ALA A 209 3.34 15.35 25.06
CA ALA A 209 4.35 16.18 25.71
C ALA A 209 3.60 17.15 26.59
N ALA A 210 3.81 17.06 27.91
CA ALA A 210 3.23 17.99 28.83
C ALA A 210 3.67 19.39 28.39
N THR A 211 2.72 20.17 27.91
CA THR A 211 2.96 21.57 27.56
C THR A 211 3.49 22.20 28.83
N ALA A 212 4.80 22.49 28.86
CA ALA A 212 5.39 23.23 29.97
C ALA A 212 4.67 24.58 30.00
N ALA A 213 3.79 24.72 30.99
CA ALA A 213 3.22 26.02 31.31
C ALA A 213 4.37 26.92 31.80
N VAL A 214 4.67 27.93 30.99
CA VAL A 214 5.51 29.05 31.39
C VAL A 214 4.63 30.10 32.05
#